data_b4a6603e5c4978a5f78afa5fd8fb86ea
#
_entry.id   b4a6603e5c4978a5f78afa5fd8fb86ea
#
_cell.length_a   1.000
_cell.length_b   1.000
_cell.length_c   1.000
_cell.angle_alpha   90.00
_cell.angle_beta   90.00
_cell.angle_gamma   90.00
#
_symmetry.space_group_name_H-M   'P 1'
#
loop_
_entity.id
_entity.type
_entity.pdbx_description
1 polymer ?
#
loop_
_entity_poly.entity_id
_entity_poly.type
_entity_poly.pdbx_seq_one_letter_code
_entity_poly.pdbx_strand_id
1 'polypeptide(L)'
;MHRVSRFAVAGAAATALAVSLAACGGKSTDSGSSSSSDDSKGKGVAIAYDIGGKGDQSFNDAAHAGMERAMKELKIGGEDVEPSDGESDADKVQRLTALAKQGYNPVIGIGFAYAPAVKDVAAKFPNTTFGIVDDETVQAKNVADLVFSEEQGSYLAGVAAAKTTKSKTVGFVGGVETPLIKKFQAGYEQGVKDTDPSVKVRSQYLTQPPNFDGFSKPDLGREAAKGMIDGGADVVYHAAGLAGQGTIEAAAAAKKWAIGVDSDQYSQEALAKYKDYILTSVTKGVSDAVFNLAKSVQDGSPETGVIRADLKSGGVALADSNPDFMKMTEVQEAVKKAEEGIKDGSIKVKTTP
;
A
#
# COMPACT_ATOMS: atom_id res chain seq x y z
N MET A 1 1.95 67.20 4.46
CA MET A 1 2.75 67.98 5.39
C MET A 1 3.85 67.11 5.99
N HIS A 2 5.08 67.47 5.65
CA HIS A 2 6.34 67.42 6.41
C HIS A 2 6.74 66.06 7.04
N ARG A 3 7.98 65.59 7.01
CA ARG A 3 9.32 65.99 6.45
C ARG A 3 10.24 64.77 6.54
N VAL A 4 10.88 64.47 5.54
CA VAL A 4 12.28 64.21 5.25
C VAL A 4 13.26 64.42 6.42
N SER A 5 14.18 63.44 6.65
CA SER A 5 15.59 63.73 6.88
C SER A 5 16.49 62.51 6.59
N ARG A 6 17.41 62.74 5.72
CA ARG A 6 18.61 61.97 5.38
C ARG A 6 19.69 62.20 6.44
N PHE A 7 20.59 61.25 6.67
CA PHE A 7 22.04 61.48 6.73
C PHE A 7 22.82 60.21 6.35
N ALA A 8 23.74 60.43 5.42
CA ALA A 8 24.79 59.52 5.04
C ALA A 8 26.10 60.01 5.73
N VAL A 9 27.01 59.12 6.03
CA VAL A 9 28.47 59.43 5.94
C VAL A 9 29.27 58.10 5.81
N ALA A 10 30.19 58.19 4.91
CA ALA A 10 31.17 57.28 4.40
C ALA A 10 32.36 57.05 5.33
N GLY A 11 33.16 56.03 5.04
CA GLY A 11 34.49 55.85 5.63
C GLY A 11 35.18 54.60 5.06
N ALA A 12 35.98 54.84 4.03
CA ALA A 12 36.90 53.84 3.41
C ALA A 12 38.21 53.73 4.22
N ALA A 13 38.80 52.53 4.26
CA ALA A 13 40.27 52.40 4.32
C ALA A 13 40.68 51.00 3.82
N ALA A 14 41.42 51.02 2.75
CA ALA A 14 42.15 49.90 2.13
C ALA A 14 43.51 49.74 2.81
N THR A 15 44.00 48.52 2.95
CA THR A 15 45.45 48.23 2.95
C THR A 15 45.70 46.80 2.37
N ALA A 16 46.54 46.80 1.35
CA ALA A 16 47.11 45.67 0.67
C ALA A 16 48.47 45.24 1.27
N LEU A 17 48.99 44.14 0.81
CA LEU A 17 50.36 43.55 0.80
C LEU A 17 50.39 42.23 1.63
N ALA A 18 51.10 41.18 1.25
CA ALA A 18 51.98 40.88 0.10
C ALA A 18 52.17 39.37 -0.01
N VAL A 19 52.57 38.97 -1.18
CA VAL A 19 53.00 37.65 -1.67
C VAL A 19 54.20 37.10 -0.93
N SER A 20 54.26 35.80 -0.65
CA SER A 20 55.48 35.02 -0.61
C SER A 20 55.30 33.60 -1.13
N LEU A 21 55.83 33.33 -2.31
CA LEU A 21 56.10 32.00 -2.82
C LEU A 21 57.24 31.35 -2.01
N ALA A 22 57.04 30.12 -1.60
CA ALA A 22 58.17 29.21 -1.33
C ALA A 22 57.75 27.83 -1.84
N ALA A 23 58.39 27.44 -2.94
CA ALA A 23 58.39 26.09 -3.45
C ALA A 23 59.43 25.26 -2.68
N CYS A 24 59.01 24.07 -2.18
CA CYS A 24 59.91 22.95 -1.97
C CYS A 24 59.13 21.65 -2.08
N GLY A 25 59.58 20.77 -2.96
CA GLY A 25 58.98 19.49 -3.27
C GLY A 25 59.09 18.47 -2.14
N GLY A 26 58.08 17.65 -2.02
CA GLY A 26 58.05 16.48 -1.18
C GLY A 26 57.04 15.49 -1.78
N LYS A 27 57.52 14.30 -2.06
CA LYS A 27 56.85 13.17 -2.67
C LYS A 27 55.49 12.89 -2.02
N SER A 28 54.44 12.95 -2.78
CA SER A 28 53.10 12.51 -2.45
C SER A 28 53.07 10.98 -2.43
N THR A 29 52.84 10.39 -1.29
CA THR A 29 52.24 9.07 -1.22
C THR A 29 50.72 9.25 -1.37
N ASP A 30 50.27 8.88 -2.53
CA ASP A 30 48.87 8.78 -2.90
C ASP A 30 48.22 7.71 -2.07
N SER A 31 47.47 8.12 -1.05
CA SER A 31 46.49 7.28 -0.39
C SER A 31 45.13 7.79 -0.83
N GLY A 32 44.84 7.57 -2.09
CA GLY A 32 43.49 7.69 -2.63
C GLY A 32 42.62 6.64 -2.00
N SER A 33 41.96 6.99 -0.89
CA SER A 33 40.76 6.29 -0.47
C SER A 33 39.67 6.67 -1.46
N SER A 34 39.64 5.99 -2.59
CA SER A 34 38.46 5.92 -3.44
C SER A 34 37.41 5.11 -2.68
N SER A 35 36.58 5.79 -1.91
CA SER A 35 35.25 5.25 -1.61
C SER A 35 34.53 5.16 -2.96
N SER A 36 34.65 4.03 -3.63
CA SER A 36 33.70 3.61 -4.63
C SER A 36 32.37 3.44 -3.89
N SER A 37 31.58 4.51 -3.77
CA SER A 37 30.16 4.39 -3.52
C SER A 37 29.65 3.48 -4.62
N ASP A 38 29.09 2.36 -4.23
CA ASP A 38 28.47 1.41 -5.16
C ASP A 38 27.22 2.11 -5.70
N ASP A 39 27.39 2.83 -6.82
CA ASP A 39 26.34 3.64 -7.47
C ASP A 39 25.09 2.81 -7.83
N SER A 40 25.18 1.46 -7.74
CA SER A 40 24.07 0.55 -7.99
C SER A 40 23.01 0.56 -6.89
N LYS A 41 23.37 0.97 -5.65
CA LYS A 41 22.47 0.93 -4.48
C LYS A 41 21.59 2.17 -4.34
N GLY A 42 21.91 3.25 -5.00
CA GLY A 42 21.14 4.50 -4.98
C GLY A 42 21.06 5.17 -3.59
N LYS A 43 20.19 6.17 -3.48
CA LYS A 43 19.93 6.90 -2.23
C LYS A 43 19.09 6.14 -1.22
N GLY A 44 18.41 5.09 -1.64
CA GLY A 44 17.45 4.35 -0.86
C GLY A 44 16.15 4.13 -1.63
N VAL A 45 15.06 3.84 -0.93
CA VAL A 45 13.77 3.50 -1.51
C VAL A 45 12.90 4.73 -1.71
N ALA A 46 12.21 4.81 -2.86
CA ALA A 46 11.15 5.81 -3.04
C ALA A 46 9.83 5.13 -3.38
N ILE A 47 8.74 5.64 -2.81
CA ILE A 47 7.38 5.19 -3.11
C ILE A 47 6.53 6.34 -3.62
N ALA A 48 5.67 6.04 -4.58
CA ALA A 48 4.65 6.97 -5.09
C ALA A 48 3.29 6.37 -4.80
N TYR A 49 2.50 7.04 -3.95
CA TYR A 49 1.22 6.54 -3.48
C TYR A 49 0.14 6.51 -4.56
N ASP A 50 -0.81 5.58 -4.39
CA ASP A 50 -2.03 5.48 -5.18
C ASP A 50 -3.10 6.47 -4.68
N ILE A 51 -4.20 6.49 -5.40
CA ILE A 51 -5.40 7.27 -5.09
C ILE A 51 -5.83 7.03 -3.63
N GLY A 52 -6.11 8.12 -2.93
CA GLY A 52 -6.36 8.10 -1.50
C GLY A 52 -5.17 8.57 -0.66
N GLY A 53 -3.94 8.34 -1.14
CA GLY A 53 -2.72 8.80 -0.47
C GLY A 53 -2.47 8.17 0.90
N LYS A 54 -1.49 8.69 1.61
CA LYS A 54 -1.17 8.31 2.99
C LYS A 54 -2.28 8.73 3.95
N GLY A 55 -2.55 7.90 4.95
CA GLY A 55 -3.64 8.10 5.91
C GLY A 55 -4.90 7.30 5.57
N ASP A 56 -4.81 6.41 4.59
CA ASP A 56 -5.93 5.53 4.21
C ASP A 56 -6.21 4.40 5.22
N GLN A 57 -5.34 4.22 6.20
CA GLN A 57 -5.38 3.15 7.20
C GLN A 57 -5.42 1.74 6.59
N SER A 58 -4.92 1.58 5.37
CA SER A 58 -5.07 0.41 4.51
C SER A 58 -3.83 0.22 3.64
N PHE A 59 -3.96 0.36 2.33
CA PHE A 59 -2.99 0.02 1.28
C PHE A 59 -1.77 0.94 1.23
N ASN A 60 -1.99 2.26 1.19
CA ASN A 60 -0.90 3.24 1.12
C ASN A 60 -0.12 3.30 2.45
N ASP A 61 -0.81 3.23 3.58
CA ASP A 61 -0.17 3.19 4.90
C ASP A 61 0.66 1.91 5.08
N ALA A 62 0.22 0.77 4.53
CA ALA A 62 1.02 -0.46 4.53
C ALA A 62 2.31 -0.28 3.71
N ALA A 63 2.25 0.37 2.55
CA ALA A 63 3.44 0.68 1.74
C ALA A 63 4.40 1.63 2.47
N HIS A 64 3.86 2.67 3.12
CA HIS A 64 4.63 3.59 3.94
C HIS A 64 5.36 2.87 5.08
N ALA A 65 4.68 1.99 5.80
CA ALA A 65 5.29 1.20 6.88
C ALA A 65 6.44 0.32 6.35
N GLY A 66 6.32 -0.23 5.14
CA GLY A 66 7.39 -0.99 4.49
C GLY A 66 8.61 -0.13 4.16
N MET A 67 8.41 1.10 3.68
CA MET A 67 9.47 2.06 3.44
C MET A 67 10.14 2.49 4.74
N GLU A 68 9.39 2.86 5.78
CA GLU A 68 9.95 3.24 7.08
C GLU A 68 10.78 2.11 7.70
N ARG A 69 10.28 0.87 7.58
CA ARG A 69 11.02 -0.32 8.01
C ARG A 69 12.34 -0.46 7.24
N ALA A 70 12.34 -0.27 5.91
CA ALA A 70 13.54 -0.33 5.11
C ALA A 70 14.55 0.76 5.51
N MET A 71 14.09 2.00 5.71
CA MET A 71 14.94 3.09 6.19
C MET A 71 15.60 2.77 7.54
N LYS A 72 14.82 2.22 8.46
CA LYS A 72 15.28 1.91 9.82
C LYS A 72 16.24 0.71 9.85
N GLU A 73 15.84 -0.42 9.23
CA GLU A 73 16.58 -1.69 9.35
C GLU A 73 17.79 -1.74 8.40
N LEU A 74 17.64 -1.22 7.17
CA LEU A 74 18.70 -1.21 6.16
C LEU A 74 19.59 0.03 6.24
N LYS A 75 19.19 1.04 7.04
CA LYS A 75 19.89 2.33 7.20
C LYS A 75 20.08 3.07 5.87
N ILE A 76 19.05 3.09 5.07
CA ILE A 76 18.99 3.77 3.77
C ILE A 76 18.09 4.99 3.83
N GLY A 77 18.20 5.87 2.82
CA GLY A 77 17.26 6.98 2.66
C GLY A 77 15.88 6.49 2.20
N GLY A 78 14.87 7.34 2.33
CA GLY A 78 13.54 7.12 1.79
C GLY A 78 12.87 8.40 1.36
N GLU A 79 11.98 8.30 0.39
CA GLU A 79 11.15 9.40 -0.11
C GLU A 79 9.76 8.86 -0.41
N ASP A 80 8.74 9.59 -0.04
CA ASP A 80 7.36 9.29 -0.39
C ASP A 80 6.70 10.49 -1.08
N VAL A 81 5.85 10.22 -2.07
CA VAL A 81 5.18 11.27 -2.84
C VAL A 81 3.70 10.96 -2.98
N GLU A 82 2.90 11.97 -2.59
CA GLU A 82 1.45 11.91 -2.65
C GLU A 82 0.91 12.03 -4.08
N PRO A 83 -0.24 11.39 -4.38
CA PRO A 83 -0.96 11.64 -5.63
C PRO A 83 -1.56 13.03 -5.64
N SER A 84 -1.85 13.54 -6.84
CA SER A 84 -2.64 14.75 -7.01
C SER A 84 -4.07 14.42 -7.41
N ASP A 85 -5.04 15.19 -6.94
CA ASP A 85 -6.44 14.99 -7.34
C ASP A 85 -6.59 15.09 -8.87
N GLY A 86 -7.21 14.07 -9.45
CA GLY A 86 -7.46 14.03 -10.90
C GLY A 86 -6.20 13.90 -11.76
N GLU A 87 -5.10 13.42 -11.20
CA GLU A 87 -3.84 13.26 -11.92
C GLU A 87 -3.95 12.36 -13.16
N SER A 88 -3.17 12.70 -14.17
CA SER A 88 -3.03 11.94 -15.42
C SER A 88 -1.90 10.92 -15.33
N ASP A 89 -1.83 10.01 -16.31
CA ASP A 89 -0.67 9.12 -16.46
C ASP A 89 0.64 9.90 -16.69
N ALA A 90 0.56 11.08 -17.33
CA ALA A 90 1.73 11.96 -17.52
C ALA A 90 2.27 12.49 -16.18
N ASP A 91 1.41 12.80 -15.23
CA ASP A 91 1.81 13.25 -13.89
C ASP A 91 2.52 12.12 -13.14
N LYS A 92 2.02 10.87 -13.24
CA LYS A 92 2.67 9.69 -12.69
C LYS A 92 4.04 9.43 -13.32
N VAL A 93 4.16 9.57 -14.65
CA VAL A 93 5.44 9.46 -15.38
C VAL A 93 6.43 10.53 -14.89
N GLN A 94 5.99 11.77 -14.73
CA GLN A 94 6.84 12.85 -14.22
C GLN A 94 7.32 12.56 -12.80
N ARG A 95 6.45 12.09 -11.92
CA ARG A 95 6.74 11.73 -10.52
C ARG A 95 7.80 10.63 -10.45
N LEU A 96 7.58 9.49 -11.10
CA LEU A 96 8.57 8.40 -11.10
C LEU A 96 9.90 8.82 -11.74
N THR A 97 9.84 9.62 -12.82
CA THR A 97 11.05 10.16 -13.47
C THR A 97 11.86 11.06 -12.53
N ALA A 98 11.17 11.90 -11.73
CA ALA A 98 11.82 12.77 -10.77
C ALA A 98 12.54 11.97 -9.68
N LEU A 99 11.90 10.94 -9.12
CA LEU A 99 12.48 10.06 -8.11
C LEU A 99 13.69 9.29 -8.65
N ALA A 100 13.60 8.72 -9.86
CA ALA A 100 14.73 8.04 -10.51
C ALA A 100 15.89 8.98 -10.79
N LYS A 101 15.64 10.21 -11.31
CA LYS A 101 16.68 11.23 -11.51
C LYS A 101 17.34 11.69 -10.22
N GLN A 102 16.65 11.69 -9.11
CA GLN A 102 17.19 11.98 -7.79
C GLN A 102 18.13 10.89 -7.27
N GLY A 103 18.16 9.73 -7.92
CA GLY A 103 19.01 8.60 -7.58
C GLY A 103 18.42 7.64 -6.56
N TYR A 104 17.08 7.61 -6.38
CA TYR A 104 16.43 6.57 -5.59
C TYR A 104 16.45 5.23 -6.34
N ASN A 105 16.69 4.16 -5.61
CA ASN A 105 16.69 2.78 -6.09
C ASN A 105 16.40 1.83 -4.91
N PRO A 106 15.25 1.11 -4.89
CA PRO A 106 14.22 1.08 -5.92
C PRO A 106 13.27 2.29 -5.90
N VAL A 107 12.53 2.48 -7.02
CA VAL A 107 11.38 3.40 -7.14
C VAL A 107 10.13 2.56 -7.34
N ILE A 108 9.15 2.69 -6.44
CA ILE A 108 7.98 1.81 -6.38
C ILE A 108 6.70 2.61 -6.59
N GLY A 109 5.93 2.27 -7.64
CA GLY A 109 4.57 2.73 -7.81
C GLY A 109 3.61 1.88 -6.99
N ILE A 110 2.85 2.51 -6.10
CA ILE A 110 1.88 1.81 -5.27
C ILE A 110 0.54 1.81 -6.00
N GLY A 111 0.11 0.61 -6.44
CA GLY A 111 -1.15 0.40 -7.14
C GLY A 111 -1.05 0.24 -8.66
N PHE A 112 -1.98 -0.54 -9.21
CA PHE A 112 -2.05 -0.91 -10.63
C PHE A 112 -2.14 0.30 -11.58
N ALA A 113 -2.65 1.43 -11.11
CA ALA A 113 -2.76 2.65 -11.91
C ALA A 113 -1.39 3.23 -12.34
N TYR A 114 -0.30 2.74 -11.74
CA TYR A 114 1.06 3.10 -12.16
C TYR A 114 1.60 2.28 -13.33
N ALA A 115 0.92 1.23 -13.80
CA ALA A 115 1.46 0.32 -14.82
C ALA A 115 1.95 1.03 -16.10
N PRO A 116 1.20 1.96 -16.72
CA PRO A 116 1.68 2.70 -17.88
C PRO A 116 2.94 3.54 -17.56
N ALA A 117 2.96 4.21 -16.39
CA ALA A 117 4.06 5.08 -15.98
C ALA A 117 5.33 4.27 -15.66
N VAL A 118 5.21 3.17 -14.92
CA VAL A 118 6.34 2.29 -14.59
C VAL A 118 6.94 1.72 -15.88
N LYS A 119 6.12 1.26 -16.82
CA LYS A 119 6.57 0.74 -18.12
C LYS A 119 7.38 1.78 -18.91
N ASP A 120 6.90 3.02 -18.97
CA ASP A 120 7.55 4.11 -19.71
C ASP A 120 8.86 4.57 -19.05
N VAL A 121 8.87 4.69 -17.71
CA VAL A 121 10.03 5.20 -16.97
C VAL A 121 11.11 4.14 -16.82
N ALA A 122 10.76 2.88 -16.57
CA ALA A 122 11.72 1.79 -16.42
C ALA A 122 12.58 1.60 -17.69
N ALA A 123 11.99 1.80 -18.87
CA ALA A 123 12.72 1.75 -20.14
C ALA A 123 13.77 2.86 -20.28
N LYS A 124 13.58 4.02 -19.63
CA LYS A 124 14.49 5.18 -19.67
C LYS A 124 15.58 5.12 -18.61
N PHE A 125 15.40 4.33 -17.56
CA PHE A 125 16.33 4.20 -16.44
C PHE A 125 16.71 2.71 -16.21
N PRO A 126 17.47 2.09 -17.13
CA PRO A 126 17.73 0.64 -17.10
C PRO A 126 18.56 0.17 -15.89
N ASN A 127 19.25 1.08 -15.20
CA ASN A 127 20.05 0.79 -14.01
C ASN A 127 19.29 1.04 -12.69
N THR A 128 18.06 1.53 -12.75
CA THR A 128 17.18 1.69 -11.60
C THR A 128 16.20 0.52 -11.55
N THR A 129 16.06 -0.10 -10.39
CA THR A 129 15.01 -1.10 -10.13
C THR A 129 13.71 -0.37 -9.86
N PHE A 130 12.66 -0.79 -10.54
CA PHE A 130 11.31 -0.31 -10.28
C PHE A 130 10.48 -1.42 -9.63
N GLY A 131 9.52 -1.03 -8.84
CA GLY A 131 8.46 -1.90 -8.34
C GLY A 131 7.08 -1.39 -8.76
N ILE A 132 6.15 -2.29 -8.94
CA ILE A 132 4.74 -1.96 -9.04
C ILE A 132 3.94 -2.90 -8.15
N VAL A 133 3.04 -2.33 -7.34
CA VAL A 133 2.16 -3.12 -6.48
C VAL A 133 0.81 -3.32 -7.18
N ASP A 134 0.27 -4.53 -7.11
CA ASP A 134 -1.04 -4.90 -7.66
C ASP A 134 -1.16 -4.89 -9.18
N ASP A 135 -0.05 -5.01 -9.90
CA ASP A 135 -0.03 -5.22 -11.34
C ASP A 135 1.04 -6.25 -11.76
N GLU A 136 0.75 -7.07 -12.77
CA GLU A 136 1.68 -8.06 -13.32
C GLU A 136 1.85 -7.92 -14.84
N THR A 137 1.48 -6.76 -15.39
CA THR A 137 1.50 -6.53 -16.84
C THR A 137 2.76 -5.83 -17.33
N VAL A 138 3.57 -5.27 -16.42
CA VAL A 138 4.78 -4.50 -16.75
C VAL A 138 6.01 -5.40 -16.86
N GLN A 139 6.04 -6.32 -17.76
CA GLN A 139 7.13 -7.27 -17.92
C GLN A 139 8.41 -6.61 -18.48
N ALA A 140 9.22 -5.99 -17.59
CA ALA A 140 10.51 -5.39 -17.93
C ALA A 140 11.62 -5.95 -17.04
N LYS A 141 12.87 -5.95 -17.55
CA LYS A 141 14.03 -6.59 -16.88
C LYS A 141 14.38 -5.99 -15.53
N ASN A 142 14.03 -4.73 -15.31
CA ASN A 142 14.31 -3.97 -14.10
C ASN A 142 13.04 -3.60 -13.32
N VAL A 143 11.96 -4.35 -13.51
CA VAL A 143 10.69 -4.16 -12.80
C VAL A 143 10.36 -5.41 -11.99
N ALA A 144 9.95 -5.21 -10.73
CA ALA A 144 9.34 -6.19 -9.86
C ALA A 144 7.83 -5.96 -9.81
N ASP A 145 7.06 -6.92 -10.28
CA ASP A 145 5.60 -6.93 -10.25
C ASP A 145 5.15 -7.60 -8.95
N LEU A 146 4.83 -6.78 -7.94
CA LEU A 146 4.51 -7.21 -6.58
C LEU A 146 3.01 -7.48 -6.44
N VAL A 147 2.61 -8.75 -6.55
CA VAL A 147 1.20 -9.14 -6.60
C VAL A 147 0.83 -10.13 -5.50
N PHE A 148 -0.47 -10.21 -5.21
CA PHE A 148 -0.99 -11.01 -4.10
C PHE A 148 -2.12 -11.93 -4.58
N SER A 149 -2.41 -12.95 -3.77
CA SER A 149 -3.57 -13.82 -3.94
C SER A 149 -4.70 -13.35 -3.02
N GLU A 150 -5.25 -12.19 -3.35
CA GLU A 150 -6.27 -11.48 -2.54
C GLU A 150 -7.52 -12.32 -2.32
N GLU A 151 -7.88 -13.14 -3.31
CA GLU A 151 -9.01 -14.07 -3.22
C GLU A 151 -8.87 -15.06 -2.07
N GLN A 152 -7.64 -15.46 -1.73
CA GLN A 152 -7.40 -16.43 -0.65
C GLN A 152 -7.70 -15.84 0.74
N GLY A 153 -7.19 -14.64 1.02
CA GLY A 153 -7.51 -13.91 2.27
C GLY A 153 -8.99 -13.58 2.36
N SER A 154 -9.58 -13.15 1.24
CA SER A 154 -11.01 -12.82 1.17
C SER A 154 -11.91 -14.04 1.35
N TYR A 155 -11.49 -15.23 0.91
CA TYR A 155 -12.20 -16.48 1.21
C TYR A 155 -12.28 -16.71 2.71
N LEU A 156 -11.19 -16.53 3.45
CA LEU A 156 -11.18 -16.65 4.91
C LEU A 156 -12.11 -15.63 5.58
N ALA A 157 -12.16 -14.39 5.05
CA ALA A 157 -13.12 -13.38 5.50
C ALA A 157 -14.58 -13.82 5.27
N GLY A 158 -14.84 -14.47 4.13
CA GLY A 158 -16.15 -15.05 3.83
C GLY A 158 -16.55 -16.15 4.82
N VAL A 159 -15.62 -17.04 5.16
CA VAL A 159 -15.81 -18.06 6.19
C VAL A 159 -16.13 -17.42 7.55
N ALA A 160 -15.34 -16.42 7.96
CA ALA A 160 -15.53 -15.71 9.21
C ALA A 160 -16.91 -15.00 9.25
N ALA A 161 -17.28 -14.32 8.16
CA ALA A 161 -18.57 -13.63 8.05
C ALA A 161 -19.75 -14.61 8.11
N ALA A 162 -19.69 -15.73 7.39
CA ALA A 162 -20.77 -16.73 7.38
C ALA A 162 -20.98 -17.40 8.74
N LYS A 163 -19.91 -17.58 9.51
CA LYS A 163 -19.98 -18.12 10.88
C LYS A 163 -20.44 -17.08 11.92
N THR A 164 -20.21 -15.79 11.66
CA THR A 164 -20.50 -14.70 12.61
C THR A 164 -21.91 -14.14 12.41
N THR A 165 -22.42 -14.12 11.18
CA THR A 165 -23.74 -13.52 10.87
C THR A 165 -24.89 -14.19 11.62
N LYS A 166 -25.77 -13.37 12.18
CA LYS A 166 -27.03 -13.80 12.80
C LYS A 166 -28.21 -13.58 11.88
N SER A 167 -28.12 -12.59 10.99
CA SER A 167 -29.21 -12.24 10.06
C SER A 167 -29.21 -13.09 8.79
N LYS A 168 -28.19 -13.92 8.56
CA LYS A 168 -27.97 -14.66 7.31
C LYS A 168 -27.85 -13.74 6.09
N THR A 169 -27.39 -12.51 6.30
CA THR A 169 -27.10 -11.55 5.24
C THR A 169 -25.81 -10.83 5.57
N VAL A 170 -24.87 -10.84 4.61
CA VAL A 170 -23.57 -10.18 4.73
C VAL A 170 -23.34 -9.28 3.54
N GLY A 171 -22.43 -8.30 3.66
CA GLY A 171 -22.14 -7.32 2.63
C GLY A 171 -20.70 -7.39 2.13
N PHE A 172 -20.48 -7.00 0.86
CA PHE A 172 -19.19 -6.70 0.28
C PHE A 172 -19.23 -5.33 -0.41
N VAL A 173 -18.33 -4.44 -0.01
CA VAL A 173 -18.14 -3.12 -0.62
C VAL A 173 -16.80 -3.10 -1.35
N GLY A 174 -16.83 -3.13 -2.68
CA GLY A 174 -15.66 -2.94 -3.52
C GLY A 174 -15.49 -1.47 -3.90
N GLY A 175 -14.28 -0.93 -3.85
CA GLY A 175 -14.02 0.47 -4.20
C GLY A 175 -14.35 0.76 -5.66
N VAL A 176 -13.57 0.23 -6.59
CA VAL A 176 -13.78 0.40 -8.03
C VAL A 176 -13.92 -0.96 -8.70
N GLU A 177 -14.85 -1.09 -9.63
CA GLU A 177 -15.09 -2.35 -10.35
C GLU A 177 -13.94 -2.66 -11.32
N THR A 178 -12.89 -3.28 -10.80
CA THR A 178 -11.70 -3.71 -11.56
C THR A 178 -11.47 -5.22 -11.42
N PRO A 179 -10.68 -5.84 -12.30
CA PRO A 179 -10.32 -7.25 -12.15
C PRO A 179 -9.66 -7.57 -10.80
N LEU A 180 -8.87 -6.64 -10.26
CA LEU A 180 -8.25 -6.77 -8.94
C LEU A 180 -9.31 -6.86 -7.83
N ILE A 181 -10.24 -5.92 -7.78
CA ILE A 181 -11.26 -5.89 -6.72
C ILE A 181 -12.27 -7.04 -6.88
N LYS A 182 -12.44 -7.55 -8.10
CA LYS A 182 -13.22 -8.78 -8.34
C LYS A 182 -12.61 -10.03 -7.72
N LYS A 183 -11.27 -10.11 -7.54
CA LYS A 183 -10.65 -11.23 -6.79
C LYS A 183 -11.09 -11.23 -5.32
N PHE A 184 -11.12 -10.05 -4.67
CA PHE A 184 -11.61 -9.92 -3.29
C PHE A 184 -13.07 -10.37 -3.17
N GLN A 185 -13.94 -9.90 -4.07
CA GLN A 185 -15.35 -10.30 -4.11
C GLN A 185 -15.49 -11.81 -4.31
N ALA A 186 -14.81 -12.37 -5.30
CA ALA A 186 -14.91 -13.78 -5.65
C ALA A 186 -14.54 -14.70 -4.48
N GLY A 187 -13.41 -14.40 -3.84
CA GLY A 187 -12.97 -15.14 -2.66
C GLY A 187 -13.99 -15.06 -1.52
N TYR A 188 -14.43 -13.83 -1.19
CA TYR A 188 -15.40 -13.61 -0.13
C TYR A 188 -16.72 -14.33 -0.37
N GLU A 189 -17.32 -14.17 -1.54
CA GLU A 189 -18.58 -14.83 -1.90
C GLU A 189 -18.46 -16.35 -1.90
N GLN A 190 -17.34 -16.90 -2.40
CA GLN A 190 -17.09 -18.33 -2.35
C GLN A 190 -16.95 -18.82 -0.90
N GLY A 191 -16.16 -18.12 -0.06
CA GLY A 191 -15.99 -18.49 1.35
C GLY A 191 -17.31 -18.50 2.12
N VAL A 192 -18.17 -17.51 1.88
CA VAL A 192 -19.53 -17.48 2.46
C VAL A 192 -20.34 -18.69 2.00
N LYS A 193 -20.41 -18.92 0.69
CA LYS A 193 -21.23 -19.97 0.10
C LYS A 193 -20.79 -21.37 0.51
N ASP A 194 -19.48 -21.63 0.53
CA ASP A 194 -18.92 -22.93 0.90
C ASP A 194 -19.11 -23.22 2.40
N THR A 195 -19.20 -22.17 3.23
CA THR A 195 -19.42 -22.29 4.68
C THR A 195 -20.89 -22.45 5.04
N ASP A 196 -21.75 -21.61 4.46
CA ASP A 196 -23.21 -21.68 4.66
C ASP A 196 -23.96 -21.15 3.43
N PRO A 197 -24.46 -22.03 2.56
CA PRO A 197 -25.21 -21.64 1.36
C PRO A 197 -26.49 -20.84 1.59
N SER A 198 -27.00 -20.83 2.84
CA SER A 198 -28.20 -20.05 3.21
C SER A 198 -27.91 -18.57 3.45
N VAL A 199 -26.64 -18.19 3.62
CA VAL A 199 -26.24 -16.81 3.82
C VAL A 199 -26.26 -16.06 2.48
N LYS A 200 -26.94 -14.92 2.47
CA LYS A 200 -27.03 -14.03 1.31
C LYS A 200 -25.88 -13.04 1.33
N VAL A 201 -25.17 -12.89 0.21
CA VAL A 201 -24.18 -11.84 0.03
C VAL A 201 -24.80 -10.71 -0.79
N ARG A 202 -24.60 -9.47 -0.34
CA ARG A 202 -24.93 -8.25 -1.08
C ARG A 202 -23.61 -7.58 -1.46
N SER A 203 -23.31 -7.54 -2.75
CA SER A 203 -22.08 -6.96 -3.26
C SER A 203 -22.36 -5.67 -4.04
N GLN A 204 -21.53 -4.65 -3.85
CA GLN A 204 -21.64 -3.38 -4.55
C GLN A 204 -20.24 -2.79 -4.74
N TYR A 205 -19.97 -2.24 -5.93
CA TYR A 205 -18.85 -1.36 -6.20
C TYR A 205 -19.26 0.10 -6.05
N LEU A 206 -18.38 0.91 -5.48
CA LEU A 206 -18.65 2.33 -5.26
C LEU A 206 -18.63 3.12 -6.56
N THR A 207 -17.67 2.80 -7.44
CA THR A 207 -17.54 3.41 -8.76
C THR A 207 -17.04 2.40 -9.79
N GLN A 208 -16.97 2.85 -11.06
CA GLN A 208 -16.39 2.10 -12.17
C GLN A 208 -15.37 2.97 -12.90
N PRO A 209 -14.34 2.40 -13.55
CA PRO A 209 -13.43 3.17 -14.37
C PRO A 209 -14.18 4.00 -15.43
N PRO A 210 -13.76 5.23 -15.73
CA PRO A 210 -12.52 5.88 -15.27
C PRO A 210 -12.63 6.62 -13.92
N ASN A 211 -13.73 6.49 -13.19
CA ASN A 211 -13.91 7.14 -11.90
C ASN A 211 -13.29 6.26 -10.77
N PHE A 212 -12.22 6.74 -10.15
CA PHE A 212 -11.52 6.06 -9.07
C PHE A 212 -11.85 6.62 -7.67
N ASP A 213 -12.83 7.51 -7.54
CA ASP A 213 -13.31 8.05 -6.25
C ASP A 213 -13.72 6.96 -5.25
N GLY A 214 -14.06 5.77 -5.76
CA GLY A 214 -14.37 4.60 -4.94
C GLY A 214 -13.24 4.15 -4.02
N PHE A 215 -12.00 4.60 -4.23
CA PHE A 215 -10.88 4.34 -3.32
C PHE A 215 -10.57 5.49 -2.37
N SER A 216 -11.11 6.71 -2.61
CA SER A 216 -10.71 7.92 -1.88
C SER A 216 -11.82 8.65 -1.13
N LYS A 217 -13.10 8.29 -1.35
CA LYS A 217 -14.25 9.02 -0.78
C LYS A 217 -14.98 8.19 0.29
N PRO A 218 -14.71 8.43 1.60
CA PRO A 218 -15.38 7.68 2.70
C PRO A 218 -16.91 7.77 2.68
N ASP A 219 -17.47 8.88 2.18
CA ASP A 219 -18.91 9.03 2.09
C ASP A 219 -19.56 7.98 1.19
N LEU A 220 -18.90 7.60 0.09
CA LEU A 220 -19.42 6.54 -0.80
C LEU A 220 -19.47 5.18 -0.06
N GLY A 221 -18.39 4.85 0.66
CA GLY A 221 -18.31 3.62 1.47
C GLY A 221 -19.39 3.58 2.57
N ARG A 222 -19.62 4.73 3.22
CA ARG A 222 -20.64 4.87 4.28
C ARG A 222 -22.05 4.64 3.75
N GLU A 223 -22.40 5.27 2.63
CA GLU A 223 -23.73 5.11 2.03
C GLU A 223 -23.97 3.68 1.54
N ALA A 224 -22.99 3.06 0.88
CA ALA A 224 -23.10 1.67 0.43
C ALA A 224 -23.29 0.71 1.60
N ALA A 225 -22.45 0.82 2.64
CA ALA A 225 -22.55 -0.03 3.83
C ALA A 225 -23.87 0.18 4.56
N LYS A 226 -24.33 1.44 4.71
CA LYS A 226 -25.63 1.76 5.30
C LYS A 226 -26.78 1.09 4.52
N GLY A 227 -26.79 1.18 3.19
CA GLY A 227 -27.79 0.53 2.37
C GLY A 227 -27.81 -1.00 2.53
N MET A 228 -26.63 -1.63 2.67
CA MET A 228 -26.53 -3.08 2.93
C MET A 228 -27.07 -3.44 4.33
N ILE A 229 -26.75 -2.65 5.35
CA ILE A 229 -27.17 -2.86 6.74
C ILE A 229 -28.68 -2.64 6.87
N ASP A 230 -29.24 -1.60 6.28
CA ASP A 230 -30.69 -1.36 6.20
C ASP A 230 -31.41 -2.53 5.47
N GLY A 231 -30.71 -3.16 4.52
CA GLY A 231 -31.14 -4.36 3.83
C GLY A 231 -30.90 -5.68 4.59
N GLY A 232 -30.48 -5.60 5.86
CA GLY A 232 -30.35 -6.74 6.78
C GLY A 232 -28.93 -7.29 6.95
N ALA A 233 -27.91 -6.75 6.31
CA ALA A 233 -26.54 -7.21 6.53
C ALA A 233 -26.07 -6.87 7.96
N ASP A 234 -25.41 -7.84 8.62
CA ASP A 234 -24.86 -7.64 9.97
C ASP A 234 -23.34 -7.83 10.04
N VAL A 235 -22.73 -8.20 8.93
CA VAL A 235 -21.27 -8.20 8.70
C VAL A 235 -21.03 -7.58 7.31
N VAL A 236 -20.16 -6.57 7.21
CA VAL A 236 -19.82 -5.91 5.95
C VAL A 236 -18.31 -5.90 5.76
N TYR A 237 -17.83 -6.56 4.72
CA TYR A 237 -16.43 -6.54 4.29
C TYR A 237 -16.22 -5.45 3.24
N HIS A 238 -15.10 -4.74 3.30
CA HIS A 238 -14.73 -3.78 2.25
C HIS A 238 -13.36 -4.08 1.65
N ALA A 239 -13.22 -3.76 0.36
CA ALA A 239 -11.97 -3.67 -0.38
C ALA A 239 -11.97 -2.34 -1.16
N ALA A 240 -11.79 -1.22 -0.44
CA ALA A 240 -12.08 0.12 -0.93
C ALA A 240 -11.08 1.20 -0.45
N GLY A 241 -9.89 0.82 0.02
CA GLY A 241 -8.88 1.77 0.47
C GLY A 241 -9.43 2.78 1.49
N LEU A 242 -9.14 4.08 1.31
CA LEU A 242 -9.64 5.16 2.18
C LEU A 242 -11.19 5.19 2.25
N ALA A 243 -11.89 4.91 1.15
CA ALA A 243 -13.35 4.88 1.16
C ALA A 243 -13.92 3.82 2.12
N GLY A 244 -13.15 2.77 2.42
CA GLY A 244 -13.50 1.72 3.38
C GLY A 244 -13.65 2.21 4.81
N GLN A 245 -13.04 3.32 5.19
CA GLN A 245 -13.25 3.92 6.51
C GLN A 245 -14.73 4.27 6.73
N GLY A 246 -15.41 4.76 5.68
CA GLY A 246 -16.85 5.02 5.73
C GLY A 246 -17.68 3.74 5.96
N THR A 247 -17.25 2.61 5.41
CA THR A 247 -17.89 1.31 5.67
C THR A 247 -17.76 0.91 7.16
N ILE A 248 -16.57 1.07 7.74
CA ILE A 248 -16.32 0.81 9.17
C ILE A 248 -17.17 1.74 10.03
N GLU A 249 -17.24 3.03 9.69
CA GLU A 249 -18.09 4.01 10.39
C GLU A 249 -19.56 3.63 10.38
N ALA A 250 -20.11 3.24 9.23
CA ALA A 250 -21.51 2.82 9.10
C ALA A 250 -21.80 1.55 9.91
N ALA A 251 -20.91 0.56 9.87
CA ALA A 251 -21.03 -0.65 10.65
C ALA A 251 -21.03 -0.36 12.15
N ALA A 252 -20.10 0.45 12.63
CA ALA A 252 -20.00 0.86 14.03
C ALA A 252 -21.24 1.63 14.49
N ALA A 253 -21.75 2.59 13.70
CA ALA A 253 -22.94 3.36 14.01
C ALA A 253 -24.18 2.47 14.15
N ALA A 254 -24.27 1.40 13.34
CA ALA A 254 -25.37 0.43 13.38
C ALA A 254 -25.12 -0.72 14.38
N LYS A 255 -23.98 -0.74 15.10
CA LYS A 255 -23.55 -1.84 15.97
C LYS A 255 -23.52 -3.19 15.24
N LYS A 256 -22.95 -3.17 14.04
CA LYS A 256 -22.70 -4.31 13.16
C LYS A 256 -21.19 -4.50 12.98
N TRP A 257 -20.81 -5.64 12.44
CA TRP A 257 -19.40 -5.95 12.19
C TRP A 257 -18.93 -5.40 10.85
N ALA A 258 -17.74 -4.80 10.86
CA ALA A 258 -16.95 -4.56 9.66
C ALA A 258 -15.81 -5.59 9.56
N ILE A 259 -15.42 -5.97 8.34
CA ILE A 259 -14.17 -6.64 8.05
C ILE A 259 -13.32 -5.66 7.24
N GLY A 260 -12.11 -5.40 7.72
CA GLY A 260 -11.16 -4.48 7.12
C GLY A 260 -10.32 -5.12 6.01
N VAL A 261 -9.42 -4.33 5.41
CA VAL A 261 -8.56 -4.75 4.29
C VAL A 261 -7.15 -4.15 4.36
N ASP A 262 -6.20 -4.83 3.73
CA ASP A 262 -4.79 -4.52 3.54
C ASP A 262 -3.97 -4.47 4.83
N SER A 263 -4.36 -3.63 5.76
CA SER A 263 -3.75 -3.49 7.09
C SER A 263 -4.64 -4.08 8.18
N ASP A 264 -4.05 -4.37 9.33
CA ASP A 264 -4.82 -4.69 10.53
C ASP A 264 -5.54 -3.44 11.06
N GLN A 265 -6.75 -3.20 10.56
CA GLN A 265 -7.51 -1.98 10.84
C GLN A 265 -8.06 -1.91 12.29
N TYR A 266 -8.12 -3.03 13.00
CA TYR A 266 -8.44 -3.03 14.43
C TYR A 266 -7.38 -2.30 15.26
N SER A 267 -6.12 -2.41 14.85
CA SER A 267 -4.96 -1.82 15.55
C SER A 267 -4.64 -0.39 15.12
N GLN A 268 -5.33 0.16 14.09
CA GLN A 268 -5.07 1.50 13.60
C GLN A 268 -5.59 2.58 14.56
N GLU A 269 -4.73 3.52 14.95
CA GLU A 269 -5.06 4.58 15.92
C GLU A 269 -6.21 5.47 15.43
N ALA A 270 -6.24 5.82 14.16
CA ALA A 270 -7.29 6.65 13.57
C ALA A 270 -8.67 5.97 13.59
N LEU A 271 -8.70 4.64 13.66
CA LEU A 271 -9.92 3.83 13.73
C LEU A 271 -10.26 3.37 15.17
N ALA A 272 -9.48 3.77 16.17
CA ALA A 272 -9.62 3.30 17.56
C ALA A 272 -11.04 3.45 18.12
N LYS A 273 -11.75 4.52 17.74
CA LYS A 273 -13.15 4.76 18.16
C LYS A 273 -14.17 3.75 17.59
N TYR A 274 -13.79 3.00 16.56
CA TYR A 274 -14.63 2.03 15.88
C TYR A 274 -14.18 0.59 16.10
N LYS A 275 -13.04 0.36 16.74
CA LYS A 275 -12.38 -0.96 16.83
C LYS A 275 -13.28 -2.07 17.35
N ASP A 276 -14.21 -1.76 18.30
CA ASP A 276 -15.13 -2.73 18.87
C ASP A 276 -16.12 -3.30 17.84
N TYR A 277 -16.16 -2.73 16.65
CA TYR A 277 -17.00 -3.17 15.53
C TYR A 277 -16.18 -3.66 14.33
N ILE A 278 -14.84 -3.76 14.45
CA ILE A 278 -13.97 -4.37 13.45
C ILE A 278 -13.73 -5.82 13.86
N LEU A 279 -14.37 -6.75 13.17
CA LEU A 279 -14.27 -8.18 13.46
C LEU A 279 -12.85 -8.69 13.26
N THR A 280 -12.30 -8.46 12.09
CA THR A 280 -10.94 -8.77 11.62
C THR A 280 -10.63 -7.92 10.40
N SER A 281 -9.44 -8.10 9.80
CA SER A 281 -9.07 -7.51 8.52
C SER A 281 -8.40 -8.56 7.63
N VAL A 282 -8.68 -8.51 6.32
CA VAL A 282 -7.88 -9.24 5.33
C VAL A 282 -6.57 -8.48 5.13
N THR A 283 -5.50 -8.94 5.75
CA THR A 283 -4.18 -8.32 5.61
C THR A 283 -3.53 -8.71 4.31
N LYS A 284 -2.80 -7.77 3.71
CA LYS A 284 -2.03 -7.93 2.48
C LYS A 284 -0.60 -7.42 2.71
N GLY A 285 0.40 -8.24 2.42
CA GLY A 285 1.80 -8.03 2.77
C GLY A 285 2.51 -6.94 1.96
N VAL A 286 1.86 -5.79 1.72
CA VAL A 286 2.44 -4.67 0.97
C VAL A 286 3.69 -4.13 1.66
N SER A 287 3.66 -4.02 2.99
CA SER A 287 4.83 -3.60 3.78
C SER A 287 6.03 -4.52 3.56
N ASP A 288 5.81 -5.84 3.58
CA ASP A 288 6.88 -6.81 3.35
C ASP A 288 7.37 -6.75 1.89
N ALA A 289 6.48 -6.57 0.92
CA ALA A 289 6.86 -6.47 -0.49
C ALA A 289 7.76 -5.25 -0.75
N VAL A 290 7.41 -4.08 -0.21
CA VAL A 290 8.22 -2.85 -0.30
C VAL A 290 9.58 -3.04 0.39
N PHE A 291 9.58 -3.58 1.61
CA PHE A 291 10.80 -3.84 2.37
C PHE A 291 11.72 -4.84 1.65
N ASN A 292 11.19 -5.96 1.18
CA ASN A 292 11.97 -7.01 0.54
C ASN A 292 12.58 -6.54 -0.78
N LEU A 293 11.84 -5.77 -1.59
CA LEU A 293 12.40 -5.18 -2.80
C LEU A 293 13.52 -4.19 -2.48
N ALA A 294 13.35 -3.31 -1.49
CA ALA A 294 14.41 -2.41 -1.05
C ALA A 294 15.64 -3.18 -0.55
N LYS A 295 15.43 -4.25 0.21
CA LYS A 295 16.48 -5.13 0.70
C LYS A 295 17.24 -5.82 -0.44
N SER A 296 16.54 -6.36 -1.43
CA SER A 296 17.16 -7.05 -2.57
C SER A 296 18.11 -6.13 -3.36
N VAL A 297 17.71 -4.85 -3.52
CA VAL A 297 18.58 -3.82 -4.13
C VAL A 297 19.81 -3.55 -3.27
N GLN A 298 19.66 -3.41 -1.95
CA GLN A 298 20.77 -3.19 -1.02
C GLN A 298 21.73 -4.37 -0.97
N ASP A 299 21.22 -5.57 -1.11
CA ASP A 299 22.03 -6.80 -1.14
C ASP A 299 22.76 -6.98 -2.51
N GLY A 300 22.52 -6.09 -3.49
CA GLY A 300 23.12 -6.15 -4.83
C GLY A 300 22.54 -7.23 -5.74
N SER A 301 21.37 -7.76 -5.39
CA SER A 301 20.66 -8.81 -6.14
C SER A 301 19.19 -8.43 -6.31
N PRO A 302 18.88 -7.36 -7.09
CA PRO A 302 17.52 -6.86 -7.23
C PRO A 302 16.56 -7.94 -7.73
N GLU A 303 15.47 -8.12 -7.02
CA GLU A 303 14.37 -8.98 -7.45
C GLU A 303 13.59 -8.29 -8.57
N THR A 304 13.23 -9.05 -9.62
CA THR A 304 12.45 -8.57 -10.77
C THR A 304 11.51 -9.64 -11.30
N GLY A 305 10.58 -9.25 -12.17
CA GLY A 305 9.52 -10.13 -12.66
C GLY A 305 8.36 -10.26 -11.68
N VAL A 306 7.49 -11.23 -11.88
CA VAL A 306 6.28 -11.42 -11.07
C VAL A 306 6.64 -12.07 -9.73
N ILE A 307 6.42 -11.35 -8.65
CA ILE A 307 6.60 -11.80 -7.27
C ILE A 307 5.22 -11.88 -6.63
N ARG A 308 4.69 -13.10 -6.55
CA ARG A 308 3.36 -13.36 -5.99
C ARG A 308 3.46 -13.83 -4.56
N ALA A 309 2.80 -13.12 -3.66
CA ALA A 309 2.64 -13.50 -2.28
C ALA A 309 1.20 -14.01 -2.02
N ASP A 310 1.08 -15.15 -1.37
CA ASP A 310 -0.18 -15.85 -1.14
C ASP A 310 -0.36 -16.23 0.35
N LEU A 311 -1.42 -16.95 0.64
CA LEU A 311 -1.70 -17.43 2.00
C LEU A 311 -0.61 -18.36 2.54
N LYS A 312 0.03 -19.14 1.67
CA LYS A 312 1.09 -20.07 2.07
C LYS A 312 2.39 -19.35 2.43
N SER A 313 2.71 -18.27 1.70
CA SER A 313 3.88 -17.43 1.98
C SER A 313 3.63 -16.39 3.07
N GLY A 314 2.41 -16.27 3.59
CA GLY A 314 2.01 -15.22 4.53
C GLY A 314 1.72 -13.88 3.88
N GLY A 315 1.64 -13.83 2.54
CA GLY A 315 1.36 -12.59 1.81
C GLY A 315 -0.07 -12.09 1.94
N VAL A 316 -0.99 -12.94 2.34
CA VAL A 316 -2.36 -12.59 2.74
C VAL A 316 -2.75 -13.41 3.98
N ALA A 317 -3.56 -12.82 4.86
CA ALA A 317 -4.02 -13.49 6.08
C ALA A 317 -5.29 -12.82 6.63
N LEU A 318 -5.86 -13.34 7.72
CA LEU A 318 -6.76 -12.59 8.59
C LEU A 318 -5.99 -12.08 9.81
N ALA A 319 -6.25 -10.83 10.19
CA ALA A 319 -5.71 -10.23 11.41
C ALA A 319 -6.31 -10.92 12.66
N ASP A 320 -5.47 -11.09 13.68
CA ASP A 320 -5.80 -11.75 14.94
C ASP A 320 -5.79 -10.81 16.16
N SER A 321 -5.69 -9.51 15.93
CA SER A 321 -5.57 -8.49 16.97
C SER A 321 -6.84 -8.23 17.76
N ASN A 322 -8.03 -8.54 17.20
CA ASN A 322 -9.29 -8.42 17.92
C ASN A 322 -9.49 -9.60 18.88
N PRO A 323 -9.38 -9.39 20.22
CA PRO A 323 -9.51 -10.49 21.19
C PRO A 323 -10.90 -11.15 21.22
N ASP A 324 -11.94 -10.43 20.82
CA ASP A 324 -13.28 -11.01 20.78
C ASP A 324 -13.46 -11.91 19.56
N PHE A 325 -12.89 -11.55 18.41
CA PHE A 325 -12.81 -12.44 17.26
C PHE A 325 -12.02 -13.73 17.60
N MET A 326 -10.89 -13.60 18.29
CA MET A 326 -10.06 -14.75 18.67
C MET A 326 -10.75 -15.69 19.67
N LYS A 327 -11.71 -15.22 20.47
CA LYS A 327 -12.51 -16.04 21.38
C LYS A 327 -13.68 -16.79 20.70
N MET A 328 -13.98 -16.48 19.42
CA MET A 328 -15.05 -17.14 18.67
C MET A 328 -14.59 -18.53 18.18
N THR A 329 -14.51 -19.52 19.07
CA THR A 329 -13.90 -20.83 18.80
C THR A 329 -14.38 -21.47 17.50
N GLU A 330 -15.70 -21.52 17.26
CA GLU A 330 -16.25 -22.12 16.03
C GLU A 330 -15.86 -21.36 14.75
N VAL A 331 -15.67 -20.05 14.85
CA VAL A 331 -15.21 -19.22 13.74
C VAL A 331 -13.74 -19.52 13.47
N GLN A 332 -12.90 -19.53 14.53
CA GLN A 332 -11.48 -19.80 14.43
C GLN A 332 -11.19 -21.19 13.87
N GLU A 333 -11.91 -22.23 14.33
CA GLU A 333 -11.79 -23.60 13.80
C GLU A 333 -12.16 -23.67 12.32
N ALA A 334 -13.22 -22.97 11.89
CA ALA A 334 -13.65 -22.94 10.50
C ALA A 334 -12.65 -22.19 9.61
N VAL A 335 -12.14 -21.05 10.07
CA VAL A 335 -11.10 -20.27 9.37
C VAL A 335 -9.84 -21.08 9.22
N LYS A 336 -9.35 -21.71 10.31
CA LYS A 336 -8.15 -22.54 10.27
C LYS A 336 -8.28 -23.70 9.29
N LYS A 337 -9.42 -24.40 9.29
CA LYS A 337 -9.68 -25.50 8.36
C LYS A 337 -9.66 -25.01 6.90
N ALA A 338 -10.25 -23.84 6.63
CA ALA A 338 -10.25 -23.23 5.31
C ALA A 338 -8.83 -22.84 4.88
N GLU A 339 -8.06 -22.25 5.79
CA GLU A 339 -6.66 -21.90 5.57
C GLU A 339 -5.80 -23.12 5.22
N GLU A 340 -5.94 -24.20 5.97
CA GLU A 340 -5.26 -25.47 5.69
C GLU A 340 -5.65 -26.02 4.31
N GLY A 341 -6.95 -26.00 3.97
CA GLY A 341 -7.44 -26.47 2.67
C GLY A 341 -6.98 -25.62 1.48
N ILE A 342 -6.78 -24.31 1.66
CA ILE A 342 -6.18 -23.46 0.62
C ILE A 342 -4.68 -23.77 0.49
N LYS A 343 -3.95 -23.88 1.61
CA LYS A 343 -2.51 -24.14 1.62
C LYS A 343 -2.13 -25.51 1.06
N ASP A 344 -2.96 -26.53 1.23
CA ASP A 344 -2.75 -27.87 0.67
C ASP A 344 -3.35 -28.05 -0.74
N GLY A 345 -4.12 -27.05 -1.23
CA GLY A 345 -4.70 -27.04 -2.57
C GLY A 345 -6.02 -27.81 -2.71
N SER A 346 -6.59 -28.33 -1.62
CA SER A 346 -7.91 -28.99 -1.62
C SER A 346 -9.04 -27.97 -1.81
N ILE A 347 -8.84 -26.70 -1.41
CA ILE A 347 -9.71 -25.57 -1.72
C ILE A 347 -9.03 -24.71 -2.78
N LYS A 348 -9.66 -24.62 -3.96
CA LYS A 348 -9.26 -23.70 -5.02
C LYS A 348 -10.16 -22.49 -5.01
N VAL A 349 -9.59 -21.34 -4.66
CA VAL A 349 -10.33 -20.09 -4.59
C VAL A 349 -10.46 -19.46 -5.98
N LYS A 350 -11.66 -18.98 -6.29
CA LYS A 350 -11.96 -18.30 -7.55
C LYS A 350 -11.40 -16.89 -7.55
N THR A 351 -11.00 -16.43 -8.72
CA THR A 351 -10.53 -15.05 -8.96
C THR A 351 -11.56 -14.15 -9.63
N THR A 352 -12.71 -14.71 -9.99
CA THR A 352 -13.85 -13.98 -10.59
C THR A 352 -15.15 -14.43 -9.94
N PRO A 353 -16.09 -13.49 -9.64
CA PRO A 353 -17.40 -13.79 -9.06
C PRO A 353 -18.29 -14.70 -9.87
#